data_9f2ddeb6e8a72f993c8c16ce2ec8f16e
#
_entry.id   9f2ddeb6e8a72f993c8c16ce2ec8f16e
#
_cell.length_a   1.000
_cell.length_b   1.000
_cell.length_c   1.000
_cell.angle_alpha   90.00
_cell.angle_beta   90.00
_cell.angle_gamma   90.00
#
_symmetry.space_group_name_H-M   'P 1'
#
loop_
_entity.id
_entity.type
_entity.pdbx_description
1 polymer ?
#
loop_
_entity_poly.entity_id
_entity_poly.type
_entity_poly.pdbx_seq_one_letter_code
_entity_poly.pdbx_strand_id
1 'polypeptide(L)'
;MNQRYTSPCREVQAILTDIGTEELAHMEIVSAILYQLTRNLSIKEIKESGFDAYFVDHTTGIYPQAASGTPFSALTFQSTGDPTTDLTEDLAAEQKARLTYDNILRLADDPDVRDPIKFLREREIVHFQRFGEGLRMIQDMLDAKNFYAFNPSFDRK
;
A
#
# COMPACT_ATOMS: atom_id res chain seq x y z
N MET A 1 1.63 6.42 -6.38
CA MET A 1 2.48 7.52 -6.93
C MET A 1 2.20 7.86 -8.39
N ASN A 2 1.94 6.91 -9.29
CA ASN A 2 1.70 7.21 -10.72
C ASN A 2 0.40 7.99 -10.97
N GLN A 3 -0.63 7.76 -10.22
CA GLN A 3 -1.94 8.44 -10.30
C GLN A 3 -1.85 9.96 -10.19
N ARG A 4 -0.84 10.51 -9.51
CA ARG A 4 -0.66 11.96 -9.35
C ARG A 4 -0.47 12.70 -10.68
N TYR A 5 0.07 12.03 -11.69
CA TYR A 5 0.32 12.65 -13.01
C TYR A 5 -0.95 12.86 -13.83
N THR A 6 -2.01 12.14 -13.51
CA THR A 6 -3.31 12.23 -14.20
C THR A 6 -4.37 12.96 -13.39
N SER A 7 -4.09 13.23 -12.10
CA SER A 7 -5.02 13.99 -11.26
C SER A 7 -5.12 15.45 -11.75
N PRO A 8 -6.34 15.98 -11.96
CA PRO A 8 -6.55 17.35 -12.42
C PRO A 8 -6.45 18.40 -11.31
N CYS A 9 -6.37 17.97 -10.05
CA CYS A 9 -6.43 18.83 -8.86
C CYS A 9 -5.08 18.79 -8.13
N ARG A 10 -4.49 19.96 -7.85
CA ARG A 10 -3.19 20.06 -7.17
C ARG A 10 -3.22 19.55 -5.74
N GLU A 11 -4.31 19.76 -5.04
CA GLU A 11 -4.52 19.28 -3.67
C GLU A 11 -4.51 17.74 -3.64
N VAL A 12 -5.17 17.09 -4.59
CA VAL A 12 -5.16 15.64 -4.73
C VAL A 12 -3.77 15.14 -5.15
N GLN A 13 -3.06 15.85 -6.03
CA GLN A 13 -1.66 15.51 -6.35
C GLN A 13 -0.76 15.55 -5.11
N ALA A 14 -0.98 16.54 -4.21
CA ALA A 14 -0.25 16.62 -2.95
C ALA A 14 -0.57 15.43 -2.03
N ILE A 15 -1.85 15.09 -1.85
CA ILE A 15 -2.28 13.90 -1.08
C ILE A 15 -1.63 12.63 -1.61
N LEU A 16 -1.71 12.37 -2.92
CA LEU A 16 -1.11 11.21 -3.57
C LEU A 16 0.43 11.18 -3.42
N THR A 17 1.08 12.34 -3.39
CA THR A 17 2.53 12.44 -3.20
C THR A 17 2.92 12.12 -1.76
N ASP A 18 2.24 12.71 -0.79
CA ASP A 18 2.51 12.49 0.63
C ASP A 18 2.30 11.04 1.02
N ILE A 19 1.10 10.50 0.72
CA ILE A 19 0.79 9.10 1.05
C ILE A 19 1.74 8.16 0.32
N GLY A 20 1.98 8.35 -0.97
CA GLY A 20 2.90 7.50 -1.71
C GLY A 20 4.34 7.53 -1.18
N THR A 21 4.76 8.61 -0.54
CA THR A 21 6.06 8.70 0.16
C THR A 21 6.02 7.95 1.48
N GLU A 22 4.93 8.06 2.24
CA GLU A 22 4.75 7.29 3.48
C GLU A 22 4.71 5.78 3.20
N GLU A 23 4.07 5.32 2.11
CA GLU A 23 4.04 3.90 1.73
C GLU A 23 5.44 3.33 1.45
N LEU A 24 6.37 4.11 0.91
CA LEU A 24 7.76 3.68 0.79
C LEU A 24 8.41 3.48 2.17
N ALA A 25 8.10 4.34 3.14
CA ALA A 25 8.56 4.18 4.53
C ALA A 25 7.89 2.98 5.22
N HIS A 26 6.61 2.70 4.96
CA HIS A 26 5.92 1.51 5.46
C HIS A 26 6.56 0.22 4.94
N MET A 27 6.92 0.18 3.67
CA MET A 27 7.66 -0.94 3.08
C MET A 27 9.02 -1.13 3.77
N GLU A 28 9.74 -0.05 4.08
CA GLU A 28 11.00 -0.10 4.81
C GLU A 28 10.81 -0.65 6.24
N ILE A 29 9.76 -0.23 6.95
CA ILE A 29 9.43 -0.75 8.29
C ILE A 29 9.20 -2.26 8.24
N VAL A 30 8.39 -2.74 7.32
CA VAL A 30 8.13 -4.19 7.15
C VAL A 30 9.40 -4.94 6.81
N SER A 31 10.24 -4.39 5.92
CA SER A 31 11.53 -4.98 5.55
C SER A 31 12.48 -5.08 6.74
N ALA A 32 12.52 -4.04 7.59
CA ALA A 32 13.34 -4.05 8.80
C ALA A 32 12.89 -5.11 9.81
N ILE A 33 11.57 -5.28 10.00
CA ILE A 33 11.00 -6.34 10.86
C ILE A 33 11.43 -7.72 10.32
N LEU A 34 11.22 -7.98 9.04
CA LEU A 34 11.60 -9.25 8.42
C LEU A 34 13.10 -9.54 8.55
N TYR A 35 13.94 -8.55 8.29
CA TYR A 35 15.38 -8.69 8.46
C TYR A 35 15.77 -9.06 9.91
N GLN A 36 15.19 -8.37 10.90
CA GLN A 36 15.48 -8.64 12.31
C GLN A 36 15.02 -10.02 12.73
N LEU A 37 13.88 -10.49 12.26
CA LEU A 37 13.35 -11.83 12.55
C LEU A 37 14.16 -12.95 11.90
N THR A 38 14.79 -12.68 10.76
CA THR A 38 15.38 -13.76 9.94
C THR A 38 16.91 -13.82 10.00
N ARG A 39 17.58 -12.74 10.34
CA ARG A 39 19.06 -12.61 10.24
C ARG A 39 19.87 -13.62 11.04
N ASN A 40 19.34 -14.14 12.14
CA ASN A 40 20.05 -15.03 13.08
C ASN A 40 19.42 -16.41 13.23
N LEU A 41 18.52 -16.80 12.34
CA LEU A 41 17.87 -18.11 12.41
C LEU A 41 18.87 -19.23 12.17
N SER A 42 18.80 -20.27 13.01
CA SER A 42 19.53 -21.52 12.78
C SER A 42 18.90 -22.32 11.63
N ILE A 43 19.67 -23.23 11.04
CA ILE A 43 19.15 -24.16 9.98
C ILE A 43 17.93 -24.92 10.47
N LYS A 44 17.88 -25.28 11.75
CA LYS A 44 16.73 -25.97 12.34
C LYS A 44 15.48 -25.10 12.30
N GLU A 45 15.58 -23.86 12.77
CA GLU A 45 14.48 -22.90 12.78
C GLU A 45 13.99 -22.57 11.36
N ILE A 46 14.90 -22.40 10.40
CA ILE A 46 14.55 -22.20 8.99
C ILE A 46 13.69 -23.35 8.48
N LYS A 47 14.10 -24.60 8.73
CA LYS A 47 13.35 -25.79 8.28
C LYS A 47 12.00 -25.93 8.99
N GLU A 48 11.93 -25.58 10.26
CA GLU A 48 10.69 -25.67 11.05
C GLU A 48 9.72 -24.52 10.75
N SER A 49 10.20 -23.38 10.24
CA SER A 49 9.38 -22.22 9.90
C SER A 49 8.49 -22.40 8.67
N GLY A 50 8.84 -23.34 7.77
CA GLY A 50 8.20 -23.49 6.48
C GLY A 50 8.62 -22.46 5.42
N PHE A 51 9.64 -21.63 5.70
CA PHE A 51 10.20 -20.62 4.79
C PHE A 51 11.55 -21.00 4.20
N ASP A 52 11.91 -22.26 4.23
CA ASP A 52 13.19 -22.75 3.72
C ASP A 52 13.42 -22.41 2.24
N ALA A 53 12.38 -22.44 1.40
CA ALA A 53 12.47 -22.04 0.00
C ALA A 53 12.91 -20.56 -0.16
N TYR A 54 12.42 -19.67 0.71
CA TYR A 54 12.85 -18.26 0.74
C TYR A 54 14.35 -18.14 1.01
N PHE A 55 14.86 -18.88 1.98
CA PHE A 55 16.29 -18.86 2.36
C PHE A 55 17.21 -19.45 1.30
N VAL A 56 16.72 -20.38 0.49
CA VAL A 56 17.48 -20.92 -0.64
C VAL A 56 17.80 -19.83 -1.67
N ASP A 57 16.82 -19.01 -2.01
CA ASP A 57 16.98 -17.99 -3.05
C ASP A 57 17.56 -16.66 -2.52
N HIS A 58 17.25 -16.32 -1.26
CA HIS A 58 17.47 -14.96 -0.76
C HIS A 58 18.39 -14.87 0.44
N THR A 59 18.56 -15.97 1.17
CA THR A 59 19.28 -16.00 2.44
C THR A 59 18.77 -14.91 3.41
N THR A 60 19.57 -13.89 3.68
CA THR A 60 19.18 -12.70 4.48
C THR A 60 18.78 -11.50 3.62
N GLY A 61 18.74 -11.66 2.29
CA GLY A 61 18.28 -10.60 1.38
C GLY A 61 16.76 -10.40 1.50
N ILE A 62 16.33 -9.14 1.54
CA ILE A 62 14.92 -8.79 1.63
C ILE A 62 14.54 -7.95 0.44
N TYR A 63 13.45 -8.34 -0.24
CA TYR A 63 12.85 -7.52 -1.27
C TYR A 63 11.34 -7.75 -1.39
N PRO A 64 10.61 -6.76 -1.97
CA PRO A 64 9.16 -6.76 -1.97
C PRO A 64 8.60 -7.91 -2.81
N GLN A 65 7.74 -8.72 -2.19
CA GLN A 65 6.86 -9.65 -2.88
C GLN A 65 5.62 -9.91 -2.03
N ALA A 66 4.53 -10.31 -2.66
CA ALA A 66 3.35 -10.76 -1.92
C ALA A 66 3.63 -12.10 -1.21
N ALA A 67 2.94 -12.37 -0.10
CA ALA A 67 3.04 -13.65 0.62
C ALA A 67 2.74 -14.87 -0.26
N SER A 68 1.93 -14.69 -1.31
CA SER A 68 1.65 -15.70 -2.34
C SER A 68 2.81 -15.97 -3.31
N GLY A 69 3.93 -15.27 -3.17
CA GLY A 69 5.09 -15.37 -4.06
C GLY A 69 5.02 -14.51 -5.32
N THR A 70 3.97 -13.68 -5.47
CA THR A 70 3.89 -12.73 -6.59
C THR A 70 4.93 -11.64 -6.43
N PRO A 71 5.87 -11.47 -7.38
CA PRO A 71 6.91 -10.46 -7.27
C PRO A 71 6.34 -9.05 -7.42
N PHE A 72 7.05 -8.06 -6.87
CA PHE A 72 6.77 -6.66 -7.14
C PHE A 72 6.91 -6.36 -8.64
N SER A 73 5.84 -5.89 -9.26
CA SER A 73 5.78 -5.67 -10.71
C SER A 73 4.87 -4.49 -11.05
N ALA A 74 5.24 -3.75 -12.09
CA ALA A 74 4.41 -2.67 -12.62
C ALA A 74 3.04 -3.16 -13.16
N LEU A 75 2.90 -4.45 -13.45
CA LEU A 75 1.64 -5.07 -13.86
C LEU A 75 0.56 -5.06 -12.76
N THR A 76 0.98 -4.90 -11.50
CA THR A 76 0.07 -4.84 -10.36
C THR A 76 -0.32 -3.41 -9.98
N PHE A 77 0.18 -2.40 -10.68
CA PHE A 77 -0.14 -1.01 -10.39
C PHE A 77 -1.58 -0.66 -10.80
N GLN A 78 -2.30 -0.09 -9.85
CA GLN A 78 -3.64 0.41 -10.05
C GLN A 78 -3.56 1.90 -10.42
N SER A 79 -3.49 2.21 -11.72
CA SER A 79 -3.44 3.57 -12.23
C SER A 79 -4.08 3.60 -13.61
N THR A 80 -5.35 3.97 -13.66
CA THR A 80 -6.18 3.95 -14.88
C THR A 80 -6.16 5.30 -15.60
N GLY A 81 -5.83 6.38 -14.87
CA GLY A 81 -5.92 7.76 -15.38
C GLY A 81 -7.28 8.41 -15.13
N ASP A 82 -8.25 7.66 -14.59
CA ASP A 82 -9.51 8.22 -14.08
C ASP A 82 -9.37 8.45 -12.57
N PRO A 83 -9.38 9.71 -12.09
CA PRO A 83 -9.10 9.99 -10.69
C PRO A 83 -10.18 9.46 -9.74
N THR A 84 -11.42 9.30 -10.17
CA THR A 84 -12.49 8.72 -9.35
C THR A 84 -12.26 7.24 -9.14
N THR A 85 -11.95 6.51 -10.21
CA THR A 85 -11.62 5.09 -10.17
C THR A 85 -10.37 4.83 -9.34
N ASP A 86 -9.30 5.58 -9.60
CA ASP A 86 -8.01 5.42 -8.95
C ASP A 86 -8.12 5.64 -7.43
N LEU A 87 -8.76 6.74 -6.98
CA LEU A 87 -8.96 7.02 -5.55
C LEU A 87 -9.92 6.03 -4.87
N THR A 88 -10.89 5.47 -5.59
CA THR A 88 -11.75 4.41 -5.07
C THR A 88 -10.96 3.12 -4.81
N GLU A 89 -10.06 2.75 -5.70
CA GLU A 89 -9.17 1.61 -5.51
C GLU A 89 -8.17 1.85 -4.35
N ASP A 90 -7.64 3.08 -4.22
CA ASP A 90 -6.79 3.45 -3.09
C ASP A 90 -7.52 3.27 -1.76
N LEU A 91 -8.76 3.73 -1.64
CA LEU A 91 -9.59 3.50 -0.44
C LEU A 91 -9.77 2.01 -0.13
N ALA A 92 -9.99 1.19 -1.14
CA ALA A 92 -10.11 -0.25 -0.98
C ALA A 92 -8.78 -0.90 -0.57
N ALA A 93 -7.66 -0.41 -1.10
CA ALA A 93 -6.31 -0.88 -0.76
C ALA A 93 -5.98 -0.62 0.71
N GLU A 94 -6.25 0.60 1.22
CA GLU A 94 -6.04 0.96 2.62
C GLU A 94 -6.85 0.07 3.58
N GLN A 95 -8.10 -0.24 3.25
CA GLN A 95 -8.91 -1.13 4.06
C GLN A 95 -8.39 -2.58 4.04
N LYS A 96 -7.89 -3.05 2.91
CA LYS A 96 -7.26 -4.38 2.81
C LYS A 96 -5.98 -4.44 3.64
N ALA A 97 -5.12 -3.41 3.57
CA ALA A 97 -3.89 -3.30 4.36
C ALA A 97 -4.18 -3.27 5.86
N ARG A 98 -5.13 -2.41 6.29
CA ARG A 98 -5.56 -2.34 7.69
C ARG A 98 -6.04 -3.70 8.22
N LEU A 99 -6.85 -4.42 7.45
CA LEU A 99 -7.31 -5.76 7.83
C LEU A 99 -6.17 -6.77 7.92
N THR A 100 -5.19 -6.68 7.02
CA THR A 100 -3.99 -7.51 7.04
C THR A 100 -3.19 -7.27 8.32
N TYR A 101 -2.99 -6.02 8.73
CA TYR A 101 -2.33 -5.69 9.99
C TYR A 101 -3.13 -6.19 11.21
N ASP A 102 -4.46 -6.08 11.21
CA ASP A 102 -5.30 -6.67 12.25
C ASP A 102 -5.10 -8.19 12.37
N ASN A 103 -4.97 -8.88 11.24
CA ASN A 103 -4.72 -10.33 11.22
C ASN A 103 -3.32 -10.67 11.75
N ILE A 104 -2.29 -9.91 11.39
CA ILE A 104 -0.94 -10.08 11.94
C ILE A 104 -0.97 -9.88 13.47
N LEU A 105 -1.63 -8.83 13.96
CA LEU A 105 -1.74 -8.55 15.39
C LEU A 105 -2.48 -9.62 16.20
N ARG A 106 -3.32 -10.43 15.57
CA ARG A 106 -3.97 -11.59 16.22
C ARG A 106 -3.03 -12.78 16.36
N LEU A 107 -2.04 -12.92 15.46
CA LEU A 107 -1.15 -14.06 15.39
C LEU A 107 0.19 -13.80 16.08
N ALA A 108 0.69 -12.58 16.04
CA ALA A 108 1.97 -12.21 16.63
C ALA A 108 1.82 -11.86 18.11
N ASP A 109 2.70 -12.38 18.95
CA ASP A 109 2.79 -12.07 20.39
C ASP A 109 4.05 -11.26 20.72
N ASP A 110 5.06 -11.25 19.85
CA ASP A 110 6.29 -10.50 19.99
C ASP A 110 6.04 -8.97 19.94
N PRO A 111 6.38 -8.21 20.99
CA PRO A 111 6.18 -6.76 21.02
C PRO A 111 7.00 -6.03 19.94
N ASP A 112 8.18 -6.53 19.55
CA ASP A 112 9.01 -5.92 18.51
C ASP A 112 8.39 -6.05 17.12
N VAL A 113 7.45 -6.98 16.93
CA VAL A 113 6.59 -7.08 15.75
C VAL A 113 5.31 -6.27 15.94
N ARG A 114 4.66 -6.43 17.09
CA ARG A 114 3.32 -5.85 17.33
C ARG A 114 3.31 -4.33 17.31
N ASP A 115 4.30 -3.68 17.91
CA ASP A 115 4.26 -2.23 18.06
C ASP A 115 4.45 -1.48 16.73
N PRO A 116 5.42 -1.84 15.86
CA PRO A 116 5.47 -1.29 14.51
C PRO A 116 4.21 -1.59 13.66
N ILE A 117 3.66 -2.80 13.77
CA ILE A 117 2.43 -3.15 13.03
C ILE A 117 1.22 -2.34 13.52
N LYS A 118 1.09 -2.05 14.81
CA LYS A 118 0.07 -1.13 15.32
C LYS A 118 0.22 0.27 14.72
N PHE A 119 1.46 0.77 14.64
CA PHE A 119 1.74 2.06 14.02
C PHE A 119 1.28 2.07 12.55
N LEU A 120 1.68 1.08 11.76
CA LEU A 120 1.26 0.96 10.36
C LEU A 120 -0.26 0.92 10.24
N ARG A 121 -0.93 0.10 11.05
CA ARG A 121 -2.39 0.01 11.08
C ARG A 121 -3.08 1.37 11.31
N GLU A 122 -2.55 2.18 12.21
CA GLU A 122 -3.09 3.53 12.48
C GLU A 122 -2.87 4.46 11.26
N ARG A 123 -1.76 4.30 10.54
CA ARG A 123 -1.52 5.09 9.33
C ARG A 123 -2.50 4.78 8.21
N GLU A 124 -2.88 3.52 8.01
CA GLU A 124 -3.90 3.13 7.02
C GLU A 124 -5.25 3.82 7.25
N ILE A 125 -5.62 4.09 8.52
CA ILE A 125 -6.84 4.83 8.84
C ILE A 125 -6.72 6.29 8.35
N VAL A 126 -5.56 6.90 8.56
CA VAL A 126 -5.30 8.29 8.12
C VAL A 126 -5.26 8.38 6.60
N HIS A 127 -4.59 7.43 5.94
CA HIS A 127 -4.53 7.37 4.48
C HIS A 127 -5.93 7.20 3.87
N PHE A 128 -6.74 6.29 4.41
CA PHE A 128 -8.13 6.11 4.00
C PHE A 128 -8.94 7.43 4.08
N GLN A 129 -8.80 8.17 5.19
CA GLN A 129 -9.49 9.45 5.35
C GLN A 129 -9.01 10.48 4.30
N ARG A 130 -7.71 10.58 4.07
CA ARG A 130 -7.13 11.52 3.10
C ARG A 130 -7.50 11.18 1.67
N PHE A 131 -7.52 9.90 1.28
CA PHE A 131 -8.03 9.48 -0.02
C PHE A 131 -9.51 9.76 -0.17
N GLY A 132 -10.32 9.60 0.89
CA GLY A 132 -11.73 9.97 0.91
C GLY A 132 -11.95 11.47 0.71
N GLU A 133 -11.14 12.32 1.34
CA GLU A 133 -11.14 13.76 1.10
C GLU A 133 -10.77 14.10 -0.34
N GLY A 134 -9.74 13.46 -0.89
CA GLY A 134 -9.33 13.59 -2.29
C GLY A 134 -10.42 13.20 -3.26
N LEU A 135 -11.09 12.07 -3.02
CA LEU A 135 -12.22 11.61 -3.85
C LEU A 135 -13.37 12.62 -3.84
N ARG A 136 -13.72 13.18 -2.67
CA ARG A 136 -14.74 14.23 -2.57
C ARG A 136 -14.36 15.47 -3.36
N MET A 137 -13.09 15.92 -3.28
CA MET A 137 -12.61 17.07 -4.06
C MET A 137 -12.76 16.85 -5.57
N ILE A 138 -12.47 15.64 -6.06
CA ILE A 138 -12.66 15.28 -7.47
C ILE A 138 -14.15 15.29 -7.84
N GLN A 139 -15.01 14.71 -7.01
CA GLN A 139 -16.45 14.68 -7.24
C GLN A 139 -17.05 16.10 -7.26
N ASP A 140 -16.70 16.94 -6.30
CA ASP A 140 -17.15 18.34 -6.25
C ASP A 140 -16.70 19.10 -7.51
N MET A 141 -15.49 18.87 -7.99
CA MET A 141 -14.99 19.48 -9.22
C MET A 141 -15.74 18.99 -10.47
N LEU A 142 -16.06 17.70 -10.55
CA LEU A 142 -16.81 17.13 -11.65
C LEU A 142 -18.26 17.64 -11.65
N ASP A 143 -18.90 17.70 -10.50
CA ASP A 143 -20.25 18.22 -10.33
C ASP A 143 -20.33 19.72 -10.72
N ALA A 144 -19.38 20.51 -10.30
CA ALA A 144 -19.29 21.91 -10.64
C ALA A 144 -19.19 22.16 -12.15
N LYS A 145 -18.70 21.18 -12.92
CA LYS A 145 -18.58 21.22 -14.39
C LYS A 145 -19.69 20.43 -15.10
N ASN A 146 -20.63 19.85 -14.37
CA ASN A 146 -21.64 18.92 -14.90
C ASN A 146 -21.05 17.71 -15.70
N PHE A 147 -19.88 17.22 -15.27
CA PHE A 147 -19.23 16.04 -15.87
C PHE A 147 -19.41 14.83 -14.96
N TYR A 148 -20.63 14.33 -14.82
CA TYR A 148 -20.94 13.19 -13.97
C TYR A 148 -20.25 11.92 -14.46
N ALA A 149 -19.43 11.31 -13.61
CA ALA A 149 -18.80 9.99 -13.81
C ALA A 149 -18.15 9.79 -15.19
N PHE A 150 -17.72 10.86 -15.82
CA PHE A 150 -17.26 10.86 -17.19
C PHE A 150 -15.76 11.14 -17.24
N ASN A 151 -15.01 10.31 -17.98
CA ASN A 151 -13.58 10.54 -18.15
C ASN A 151 -13.34 11.60 -19.23
N PRO A 152 -12.90 12.83 -18.88
CA PRO A 152 -12.70 13.90 -19.85
C PRO A 152 -11.68 13.56 -20.95
N SER A 153 -10.87 12.53 -20.77
CA SER A 153 -9.87 12.12 -21.77
C SER A 153 -10.51 11.53 -23.03
N PHE A 154 -11.74 11.04 -22.95
CA PHE A 154 -12.48 10.56 -24.13
C PHE A 154 -13.07 11.68 -24.98
N ASP A 155 -13.19 12.90 -24.45
CA ASP A 155 -13.76 14.06 -25.16
C ASP A 155 -12.73 14.94 -25.85
N ARG A 156 -11.46 14.59 -25.80
CA ARG A 156 -10.45 15.31 -26.54
C ARG A 156 -10.53 14.95 -28.02
N LYS A 157 -11.24 15.79 -28.76
CA LYS A 157 -11.14 15.82 -30.24
C LYS A 157 -9.86 16.53 -30.65
#